data_95b3fc1d1099ae2cea252b25fa4a3881
#
_entry.id   95b3fc1d1099ae2cea252b25fa4a3881
#
_cell.length_a   1.000
_cell.length_b   1.000
_cell.length_c   1.000
_cell.angle_alpha   90.00
_cell.angle_beta   90.00
_cell.angle_gamma   90.00
#
_symmetry.space_group_name_H-M   'P 1'
#
loop_
_entity.id
_entity.type
_entity.pdbx_description
1 polymer ?
#
loop_
_entity_poly.entity_id
_entity_poly.type
_entity_poly.pdbx_seq_one_letter_code
_entity_poly.pdbx_strand_id
1 'polypeptide(L)'
;MKYTTQDVHEKIKKLLYSLTGITLTENKDIMISNRIDKLKRNCNNYGDIMELLDSVEKGQNVTEFINTFTTNKTHFFREEFHFEDLRDRVLPAFSKNKENISIWCSASSTGEEPYSIAMTIFEANKLLSSNIKANIIAT
;
A
#
# COMPACT_ATOMS: atom_id res chain seq x y z
N MET A 1 -28.40 5.71 21.59
CA MET A 1 -27.47 5.72 20.46
C MET A 1 -28.24 6.16 19.22
N LYS A 2 -27.74 7.16 18.49
CA LYS A 2 -28.45 7.76 17.34
C LYS A 2 -28.21 6.99 16.02
N TYR A 3 -27.25 6.06 16.00
CA TYR A 3 -26.79 5.32 14.79
C TYR A 3 -26.49 3.86 15.14
N THR A 4 -26.77 2.95 14.21
CA THR A 4 -26.40 1.54 14.33
C THR A 4 -24.94 1.32 13.89
N THR A 5 -24.33 0.18 14.28
CA THR A 5 -23.00 -0.21 13.79
C THR A 5 -22.99 -0.31 12.26
N GLN A 6 -24.08 -0.75 11.67
CA GLN A 6 -24.20 -0.88 10.22
C GLN A 6 -24.21 0.48 9.52
N ASP A 7 -24.87 1.50 10.08
CA ASP A 7 -24.85 2.87 9.54
C ASP A 7 -23.41 3.42 9.48
N VAL A 8 -22.62 3.17 10.53
CA VAL A 8 -21.21 3.58 10.61
C VAL A 8 -20.38 2.86 9.55
N HIS A 9 -20.52 1.54 9.41
CA HIS A 9 -19.79 0.75 8.41
C HIS A 9 -20.09 1.22 7.00
N GLU A 10 -21.37 1.42 6.67
CA GLU A 10 -21.79 1.91 5.35
C GLU A 10 -21.23 3.30 5.05
N LYS A 11 -21.21 4.19 6.01
CA LYS A 11 -20.62 5.52 5.85
C LYS A 11 -19.11 5.43 5.61
N ILE A 12 -18.39 4.58 6.34
CA ILE A 12 -16.96 4.33 6.14
C ILE A 12 -16.71 3.79 4.72
N LYS A 13 -17.45 2.78 4.27
CA LYS A 13 -17.32 2.20 2.92
C LYS A 13 -17.52 3.26 1.84
N LYS A 14 -18.56 4.09 1.96
CA LYS A 14 -18.87 5.17 1.03
C LYS A 14 -17.77 6.24 0.98
N LEU A 15 -17.33 6.71 2.14
CA LEU A 15 -16.26 7.70 2.24
C LEU A 15 -14.93 7.17 1.68
N LEU A 16 -14.55 5.95 2.02
CA LEU A 16 -13.33 5.35 1.50
C LEU A 16 -13.38 5.23 -0.02
N TYR A 17 -14.49 4.77 -0.56
CA TYR A 17 -14.67 4.68 -2.01
C TYR A 17 -14.60 6.05 -2.68
N SER A 18 -15.31 7.06 -2.15
CA SER A 18 -15.32 8.41 -2.73
C SER A 18 -13.93 9.08 -2.72
N LEU A 19 -13.13 8.82 -1.69
CA LEU A 19 -11.81 9.43 -1.51
C LEU A 19 -10.68 8.69 -2.25
N THR A 20 -10.82 7.37 -2.46
CA THR A 20 -9.70 6.52 -2.93
C THR A 20 -10.06 5.58 -4.07
N GLY A 21 -11.34 5.38 -4.37
CA GLY A 21 -11.81 4.32 -5.28
C GLY A 21 -11.76 2.91 -4.71
N ILE A 22 -11.31 2.73 -3.45
CA ILE A 22 -11.20 1.41 -2.82
C ILE A 22 -12.57 0.92 -2.37
N THR A 23 -12.97 -0.27 -2.83
CA THR A 23 -14.19 -0.95 -2.42
C THR A 23 -13.90 -1.94 -1.28
N LEU A 24 -14.58 -1.80 -0.15
CA LEU A 24 -14.58 -2.78 0.92
C LEU A 24 -15.78 -3.72 0.76
N THR A 25 -15.50 -5.01 0.58
CA THR A 25 -16.51 -6.07 0.49
C THR A 25 -17.16 -6.35 1.85
N GLU A 26 -18.33 -6.99 1.84
CA GLU A 26 -19.13 -7.27 3.06
C GLU A 26 -18.36 -8.07 4.13
N ASN A 27 -17.47 -8.96 3.76
CA ASN A 27 -16.66 -9.74 4.69
C ASN A 27 -15.54 -8.93 5.42
N LYS A 28 -15.48 -7.61 5.21
CA LYS A 28 -14.51 -6.71 5.88
C LYS A 28 -15.06 -6.01 7.13
N ASP A 29 -16.26 -6.31 7.56
CA ASP A 29 -16.91 -5.61 8.69
C ASP A 29 -16.14 -5.78 10.02
N ILE A 30 -15.57 -6.95 10.28
CA ILE A 30 -14.70 -7.17 11.45
C ILE A 30 -13.46 -6.28 11.39
N MET A 31 -12.83 -6.16 10.21
CA MET A 31 -11.69 -5.28 10.01
C MET A 31 -12.06 -3.81 10.22
N ILE A 32 -13.24 -3.39 9.73
CA ILE A 32 -13.75 -2.03 9.91
C ILE A 32 -13.93 -1.76 11.41
N SER A 33 -14.61 -2.65 12.14
CA SER A 33 -14.84 -2.51 13.59
C SER A 33 -13.52 -2.34 14.36
N ASN A 34 -12.53 -3.19 14.11
CA ASN A 34 -11.22 -3.12 14.76
C ASN A 34 -10.46 -1.81 14.46
N ARG A 35 -10.68 -1.23 13.30
CA ARG A 35 -10.01 0.00 12.87
C ARG A 35 -10.71 1.27 13.33
N ILE A 36 -12.00 1.22 13.62
CA ILE A 36 -12.76 2.34 14.20
C ILE A 36 -12.13 2.78 15.53
N ASP A 37 -11.76 1.84 16.40
CA ASP A 37 -11.13 2.16 17.68
C ASP A 37 -9.75 2.81 17.52
N LYS A 38 -9.00 2.42 16.49
CA LYS A 38 -7.73 3.08 16.14
C LYS A 38 -7.98 4.51 15.66
N LEU A 39 -8.95 4.69 14.76
CA LEU A 39 -9.29 6.01 14.23
C LEU A 39 -9.74 6.98 15.35
N LYS A 40 -10.57 6.52 16.27
CA LYS A 40 -11.01 7.31 17.43
C LYS A 40 -9.86 7.72 18.34
N ARG A 41 -8.88 6.84 18.58
CA ARG A 41 -7.69 7.16 19.39
C ARG A 41 -6.81 8.23 18.74
N ASN A 42 -6.67 8.17 17.42
CA ASN A 42 -5.83 9.10 16.67
C ASN A 42 -6.51 10.46 16.42
N CYS A 43 -7.84 10.48 16.45
CA CYS A 43 -8.68 11.66 16.24
C CYS A 43 -9.62 11.85 17.45
N ASN A 44 -9.06 12.16 18.61
CA ASN A 44 -9.78 12.17 19.90
C ASN A 44 -10.60 13.44 20.19
N ASN A 45 -10.69 14.38 19.25
CA ASN A 45 -11.38 15.67 19.41
C ASN A 45 -12.88 15.63 19.07
N TYR A 46 -13.44 14.43 18.81
CA TYR A 46 -14.83 14.26 18.40
C TYR A 46 -15.64 13.48 19.45
N GLY A 47 -16.89 13.85 19.65
CA GLY A 47 -17.76 13.25 20.63
C GLY A 47 -18.17 11.81 20.29
N ASP A 48 -18.33 11.53 19.00
CA ASP A 48 -18.63 10.19 18.50
C ASP A 48 -18.02 9.92 17.11
N ILE A 49 -18.14 8.68 16.64
CA ILE A 49 -17.55 8.26 15.34
C ILE A 49 -18.26 8.94 14.16
N MET A 50 -19.55 9.24 14.24
CA MET A 50 -20.27 9.87 13.14
C MET A 50 -19.85 11.32 12.96
N GLU A 51 -19.60 12.05 14.05
CA GLU A 51 -19.08 13.41 14.03
C GLU A 51 -17.68 13.44 13.37
N LEU A 52 -16.83 12.46 13.69
CA LEU A 52 -15.53 12.29 13.05
C LEU A 52 -15.69 12.02 11.54
N LEU A 53 -16.58 11.10 11.13
CA LEU A 53 -16.82 10.82 9.72
C LEU A 53 -17.42 12.01 8.97
N ASP A 54 -18.26 12.82 9.61
CA ASP A 54 -18.75 14.07 9.05
C ASP A 54 -17.62 15.09 8.83
N SER A 55 -16.62 15.09 9.70
CA SER A 55 -15.44 15.94 9.53
C SER A 55 -14.57 15.49 8.35
N VAL A 56 -14.45 14.17 8.15
CA VAL A 56 -13.74 13.60 6.98
C VAL A 56 -14.44 13.99 5.69
N GLU A 57 -15.76 13.94 5.65
CA GLU A 57 -16.57 14.37 4.50
C GLU A 57 -16.37 15.85 4.17
N LYS A 58 -16.09 16.68 5.18
CA LYS A 58 -15.72 18.11 5.03
C LYS A 58 -14.25 18.35 4.72
N GLY A 59 -13.47 17.30 4.47
CA GLY A 59 -12.05 17.38 4.12
C GLY A 59 -11.09 17.44 5.31
N GLN A 60 -11.56 17.25 6.55
CA GLN A 60 -10.71 17.17 7.75
C GLN A 60 -10.32 15.73 8.04
N ASN A 61 -9.12 15.49 8.61
CA ASN A 61 -8.63 14.15 8.98
C ASN A 61 -8.64 13.10 7.85
N VAL A 62 -8.69 13.52 6.59
CA VAL A 62 -8.78 12.64 5.42
C VAL A 62 -7.61 11.67 5.36
N THR A 63 -6.38 12.16 5.54
CA THR A 63 -5.16 11.33 5.50
C THR A 63 -5.17 10.25 6.58
N GLU A 64 -5.54 10.61 7.82
CA GLU A 64 -5.62 9.64 8.93
C GLU A 64 -6.73 8.61 8.71
N PHE A 65 -7.87 9.05 8.17
CA PHE A 65 -8.96 8.16 7.79
C PHE A 65 -8.49 7.14 6.74
N ILE A 66 -7.91 7.60 5.62
CA ILE A 66 -7.41 6.73 4.56
C ILE A 66 -6.36 5.76 5.11
N ASN A 67 -5.36 6.24 5.84
CA ASN A 67 -4.31 5.41 6.44
C ASN A 67 -4.85 4.37 7.42
N THR A 68 -5.96 4.69 8.11
CA THR A 68 -6.60 3.74 9.03
C THR A 68 -7.27 2.61 8.26
N PHE A 69 -7.91 2.85 7.14
CA PHE A 69 -8.67 1.83 6.40
C PHE A 69 -7.90 1.19 5.24
N THR A 70 -6.71 1.68 4.92
CA THR A 70 -5.79 1.04 3.97
C THR A 70 -4.74 0.19 4.68
N THR A 71 -4.18 -0.80 3.99
CA THR A 71 -3.11 -1.63 4.52
C THR A 71 -1.79 -1.14 3.94
N ASN A 72 -1.07 -0.33 4.74
CA ASN A 72 0.25 0.19 4.36
C ASN A 72 1.39 -0.73 4.81
N LYS A 73 1.08 -2.02 5.08
CA LYS A 73 2.10 -2.99 5.52
C LYS A 73 2.87 -3.49 4.30
N THR A 74 4.17 -3.27 4.32
CA THR A 74 5.11 -3.81 3.35
C THR A 74 6.15 -4.68 4.05
N HIS A 75 6.83 -5.55 3.33
CA HIS A 75 7.97 -6.35 3.78
C HIS A 75 8.87 -6.68 2.60
N PHE A 76 10.12 -7.01 2.88
CA PHE A 76 11.06 -7.45 1.86
C PHE A 76 10.54 -8.67 1.10
N PHE A 77 10.74 -8.68 -0.22
CA PHE A 77 10.31 -9.75 -1.13
C PHE A 77 8.82 -10.08 -1.06
N ARG A 78 7.96 -9.10 -0.73
CA ARG A 78 6.50 -9.27 -0.82
C ARG A 78 6.11 -9.59 -2.26
N GLU A 79 5.23 -10.62 -2.44
CA GLU A 79 4.88 -11.16 -3.75
C GLU A 79 6.12 -11.71 -4.48
N GLU A 80 6.80 -12.67 -3.86
CA GLU A 80 8.10 -13.24 -4.22
C GLU A 80 8.25 -13.59 -5.71
N PHE A 81 7.17 -14.06 -6.33
CA PHE A 81 7.14 -14.40 -7.75
C PHE A 81 7.52 -13.24 -8.69
N HIS A 82 7.32 -11.98 -8.30
CA HIS A 82 7.76 -10.82 -9.09
C HIS A 82 9.29 -10.71 -9.13
N PHE A 83 9.95 -11.02 -8.02
CA PHE A 83 11.42 -10.97 -7.94
C PHE A 83 12.05 -12.18 -8.65
N GLU A 84 11.40 -13.35 -8.59
CA GLU A 84 11.80 -14.52 -9.38
C GLU A 84 11.68 -14.24 -10.87
N ASP A 85 10.57 -13.66 -11.33
CA ASP A 85 10.38 -13.27 -12.73
C ASP A 85 11.40 -12.22 -13.18
N LEU A 86 11.66 -11.22 -12.34
CA LEU A 86 12.70 -10.23 -12.59
C LEU A 86 14.08 -10.90 -12.78
N ARG A 87 14.47 -11.81 -11.87
CA ARG A 87 15.76 -12.51 -11.88
C ARG A 87 15.90 -13.45 -13.06
N ASP A 88 14.88 -14.27 -13.33
CA ASP A 88 14.99 -15.43 -14.21
C ASP A 88 14.60 -15.13 -15.65
N ARG A 89 13.82 -14.09 -15.89
CA ARG A 89 13.33 -13.72 -17.23
C ARG A 89 13.76 -12.33 -17.68
N VAL A 90 13.50 -11.31 -16.87
CA VAL A 90 13.75 -9.92 -17.30
C VAL A 90 15.23 -9.61 -17.36
N LEU A 91 15.96 -9.79 -16.26
CA LEU A 91 17.38 -9.45 -16.19
C LEU A 91 18.27 -10.21 -17.18
N PRO A 92 18.04 -11.52 -17.48
CA PRO A 92 18.79 -12.21 -18.52
C PRO A 92 18.62 -11.60 -19.92
N ALA A 93 17.44 -11.06 -20.24
CA ALA A 93 17.21 -10.39 -21.52
C ALA A 93 18.03 -9.09 -21.62
N PHE A 94 18.06 -8.27 -20.56
CA PHE A 94 18.88 -7.06 -20.50
C PHE A 94 20.38 -7.38 -20.50
N SER A 95 20.80 -8.44 -19.81
CA SER A 95 22.20 -8.88 -19.79
C SER A 95 22.72 -9.21 -21.19
N LYS A 96 21.92 -9.89 -22.01
CA LYS A 96 22.29 -10.24 -23.41
C LYS A 96 22.52 -9.01 -24.27
N ASN A 97 21.73 -7.97 -24.08
CA ASN A 97 21.80 -6.73 -24.85
C ASN A 97 22.79 -5.72 -24.27
N LYS A 98 23.39 -6.00 -23.11
CA LYS A 98 24.23 -5.06 -22.33
C LYS A 98 23.53 -3.73 -22.03
N GLU A 99 22.23 -3.77 -21.82
CA GLU A 99 21.41 -2.61 -21.57
C GLU A 99 21.35 -2.29 -20.07
N ASN A 100 21.16 -1.01 -19.77
CA ASN A 100 20.83 -0.57 -18.43
C ASN A 100 19.31 -0.68 -18.24
N ILE A 101 18.86 -0.94 -17.01
CA ILE A 101 17.43 -1.02 -16.67
C ILE A 101 17.03 0.15 -15.81
N SER A 102 15.88 0.74 -16.10
CA SER A 102 15.21 1.70 -15.21
C SER A 102 13.93 1.09 -14.66
N ILE A 103 13.76 1.11 -13.35
CA ILE A 103 12.64 0.51 -12.64
C ILE A 103 11.97 1.60 -11.79
N TRP A 104 10.66 1.67 -11.86
CA TRP A 104 9.88 2.57 -11.04
C TRP A 104 9.00 1.81 -10.05
N CYS A 105 9.20 2.07 -8.76
CA CYS A 105 8.36 1.62 -7.67
C CYS A 105 7.37 2.74 -7.33
N SER A 106 6.16 2.65 -7.85
CA SER A 106 5.15 3.72 -7.75
C SER A 106 4.45 3.80 -6.38
N ALA A 107 4.72 2.87 -5.46
CA ALA A 107 4.15 2.80 -4.12
C ALA A 107 5.14 2.17 -3.15
N SER A 108 6.31 2.78 -3.00
CA SER A 108 7.46 2.20 -2.28
C SER A 108 7.28 2.12 -0.75
N SER A 109 6.28 2.81 -0.18
CA SER A 109 6.02 2.84 1.27
C SER A 109 7.29 3.15 2.08
N THR A 110 7.76 2.23 2.92
CA THR A 110 8.98 2.37 3.74
C THR A 110 10.27 1.89 3.03
N GLY A 111 10.17 1.45 1.78
CA GLY A 111 11.33 1.22 0.90
C GLY A 111 11.69 -0.25 0.70
N GLU A 112 10.97 -1.21 1.26
CA GLU A 112 11.30 -2.63 1.17
C GLU A 112 11.31 -3.16 -0.26
N GLU A 113 10.39 -2.68 -1.11
CA GLU A 113 10.32 -3.10 -2.52
C GLU A 113 11.55 -2.64 -3.33
N PRO A 114 11.93 -1.36 -3.38
CA PRO A 114 13.11 -0.94 -4.14
C PRO A 114 14.41 -1.59 -3.65
N TYR A 115 14.55 -1.84 -2.34
CA TYR A 115 15.70 -2.59 -1.85
C TYR A 115 15.65 -4.08 -2.22
N SER A 116 14.47 -4.71 -2.22
CA SER A 116 14.31 -6.09 -2.71
C SER A 116 14.68 -6.22 -4.19
N ILE A 117 14.29 -5.24 -5.01
CA ILE A 117 14.68 -5.17 -6.42
C ILE A 117 16.21 -5.04 -6.55
N ALA A 118 16.83 -4.15 -5.78
CA ALA A 118 18.29 -3.96 -5.83
C ALA A 118 19.04 -5.23 -5.44
N MET A 119 18.59 -5.95 -4.42
CA MET A 119 19.15 -7.24 -4.00
C MET A 119 18.98 -8.30 -5.10
N THR A 120 17.82 -8.37 -5.73
CA THR A 120 17.56 -9.29 -6.85
C THR A 120 18.50 -9.02 -8.02
N ILE A 121 18.72 -7.76 -8.39
CA ILE A 121 19.66 -7.38 -9.47
C ILE A 121 21.09 -7.75 -9.11
N PHE A 122 21.50 -7.52 -7.88
CA PHE A 122 22.83 -7.89 -7.40
C PHE A 122 23.07 -9.41 -7.48
N GLU A 123 22.08 -10.19 -7.08
CA GLU A 123 22.12 -11.65 -7.14
C GLU A 123 22.16 -12.15 -8.60
N ALA A 124 21.29 -11.62 -9.45
CA ALA A 124 21.25 -11.94 -10.88
C ALA A 124 22.58 -11.60 -11.58
N ASN A 125 23.19 -10.48 -11.27
CA ASN A 125 24.51 -10.12 -11.82
C ASN A 125 25.59 -11.14 -11.48
N LYS A 126 25.57 -11.69 -10.25
CA LYS A 126 26.49 -12.78 -9.87
C LYS A 126 26.20 -14.06 -10.64
N LEU A 127 24.93 -14.47 -10.74
CA LEU A 127 24.54 -15.71 -11.43
C LEU A 127 24.82 -15.64 -12.93
N LEU A 128 24.59 -14.51 -13.56
CA LEU A 128 24.77 -14.30 -15.01
C LEU A 128 26.19 -13.87 -15.38
N SER A 129 27.11 -13.68 -14.42
CA SER A 129 28.41 -13.07 -14.64
C SER A 129 28.30 -11.77 -15.45
N SER A 130 27.29 -10.96 -15.14
CA SER A 130 26.93 -9.71 -15.83
C SER A 130 27.15 -8.50 -14.94
N ASN A 131 27.04 -7.30 -15.52
CA ASN A 131 27.10 -6.03 -14.80
C ASN A 131 25.98 -5.11 -15.26
N ILE A 132 24.75 -5.59 -15.11
CA ILE A 132 23.55 -4.79 -15.39
C ILE A 132 23.51 -3.64 -14.39
N LYS A 133 23.49 -2.42 -14.89
CA LYS A 133 23.28 -1.22 -14.08
C LYS A 133 21.79 -0.92 -14.03
N ALA A 134 21.30 -0.64 -12.83
CA ALA A 134 19.91 -0.30 -12.61
C ALA A 134 19.77 1.11 -12.02
N ASN A 135 18.80 1.85 -12.54
CA ASN A 135 18.30 3.07 -11.91
C ASN A 135 16.93 2.75 -11.32
N ILE A 136 16.81 2.82 -9.99
CA ILE A 136 15.55 2.53 -9.29
C ILE A 136 15.01 3.85 -8.75
N ILE A 137 13.81 4.22 -9.20
CA ILE A 137 13.07 5.40 -8.76
C ILE A 137 11.95 4.90 -7.85
N ALA A 138 11.86 5.45 -6.65
CA ALA A 138 10.86 5.06 -5.64
C ALA A 138 10.05 6.29 -5.23
N THR A 139 8.71 6.19 -5.29
CA THR A 139 7.77 7.27 -4.94
C THR A 139 6.64 6.75 -4.07
#